data_f5ee6c4f72281af7989a207fe78588a3
#
_entry.id   f5ee6c4f72281af7989a207fe78588a3
#
_cell.length_a   1.000
_cell.length_b   1.000
_cell.length_c   1.000
_cell.angle_alpha   90.00
_cell.angle_beta   90.00
_cell.angle_gamma   90.00
#
_symmetry.space_group_name_H-M   'P 1'
#
loop_
_entity.id
_entity.type
_entity.pdbx_description
1 polymer ?
#
loop_
_entity_poly.entity_id
_entity_poly.type
_entity_poly.pdbx_seq_one_letter_code
_entity_poly.pdbx_strand_id
1 'polypeptide(L)'
;MLNHDYIGTEHLLLGLVREFDGIAGKALTSLGISLEGVRGQVEQIIGQGQAAPRGHIPFTSRAKKVLELALREALQLGHNYIGTEHILLGLIREGEGVAAQVLQKLGADLNRVRQTVIQILSGYAAGAGARKVEGGAEMAEMEEELAREIAPTVVPAADAPTCPNCFAALDETLAFKAMGATSEGEHLPVKIAYCTRCGVALGPVT
;
A
#
# COMPACT_ATOMS: atom_id res chain seq x y z
N MET A 1 6.71 -17.27 12.15
CA MET A 1 6.97 -16.37 11.02
C MET A 1 6.34 -17.00 9.79
N LEU A 2 5.73 -16.21 8.90
CA LEU A 2 5.04 -16.74 7.70
C LEU A 2 6.01 -17.07 6.55
N ASN A 3 7.27 -16.65 6.65
CA ASN A 3 8.34 -16.90 5.64
C ASN A 3 8.01 -16.38 4.22
N HIS A 4 7.24 -15.30 4.11
CA HIS A 4 6.96 -14.67 2.82
C HIS A 4 8.10 -13.73 2.42
N ASP A 5 8.38 -13.65 1.13
CA ASP A 5 9.40 -12.78 0.54
C ASP A 5 8.86 -11.39 0.13
N TYR A 6 7.67 -11.05 0.58
CA TYR A 6 6.99 -9.77 0.38
C TYR A 6 6.27 -9.30 1.65
N ILE A 7 5.96 -8.01 1.71
CA ILE A 7 5.10 -7.41 2.74
C ILE A 7 3.76 -7.06 2.10
N GLY A 8 2.75 -7.86 2.38
CA GLY A 8 1.38 -7.65 1.95
C GLY A 8 0.51 -6.98 3.02
N THR A 9 -0.77 -6.76 2.70
CA THR A 9 -1.76 -6.15 3.61
C THR A 9 -1.97 -6.99 4.88
N GLU A 10 -1.88 -8.31 4.77
CA GLU A 10 -1.96 -9.26 5.88
C GLU A 10 -0.82 -9.09 6.88
N HIS A 11 0.38 -8.77 6.42
CA HIS A 11 1.52 -8.50 7.30
C HIS A 11 1.32 -7.20 8.08
N LEU A 12 0.75 -6.16 7.42
CA LEU A 12 0.37 -4.92 8.10
C LEU A 12 -0.68 -5.20 9.17
N LEU A 13 -1.72 -6.00 8.86
CA LEU A 13 -2.75 -6.36 9.84
C LEU A 13 -2.16 -7.12 11.03
N LEU A 14 -1.30 -8.11 10.78
CA LEU A 14 -0.62 -8.86 11.84
C LEU A 14 0.22 -7.95 12.75
N GLY A 15 0.91 -6.97 12.15
CA GLY A 15 1.65 -5.95 12.90
C GLY A 15 0.74 -5.09 13.78
N LEU A 16 -0.39 -4.63 13.25
CA LEU A 16 -1.37 -3.82 13.99
C LEU A 16 -2.01 -4.56 15.17
N VAL A 17 -2.35 -5.84 14.98
CA VAL A 17 -2.92 -6.66 16.08
C VAL A 17 -1.85 -6.98 17.15
N ARG A 18 -0.59 -7.13 16.74
CA ARG A 18 0.52 -7.37 17.66
C ARG A 18 0.85 -6.14 18.50
N GLU A 19 0.67 -4.96 17.95
CA GLU A 19 0.85 -3.66 18.64
C GLU A 19 -0.43 -3.33 19.43
N PHE A 20 -0.69 -4.10 20.48
CA PHE A 20 -1.94 -4.04 21.27
C PHE A 20 -2.11 -2.73 22.05
N ASP A 21 -1.03 -2.00 22.35
CA ASP A 21 -1.08 -0.69 23.03
C ASP A 21 -1.52 0.45 22.08
N GLY A 22 -1.34 0.26 20.77
CA GLY A 22 -1.78 1.19 19.75
C GLY A 22 -3.31 1.26 19.63
N ILE A 23 -3.81 2.35 19.06
CA ILE A 23 -5.25 2.57 18.86
C ILE A 23 -5.85 1.48 17.98
N ALA A 24 -5.13 1.06 16.91
CA ALA A 24 -5.57 -0.04 16.08
C ALA A 24 -5.70 -1.36 16.84
N GLY A 25 -4.70 -1.70 17.66
CA GLY A 25 -4.73 -2.92 18.47
C GLY A 25 -5.90 -2.92 19.45
N LYS A 26 -6.16 -1.80 20.13
CA LYS A 26 -7.31 -1.62 21.04
C LYS A 26 -8.64 -1.76 20.30
N ALA A 27 -8.77 -1.15 19.12
CA ALA A 27 -9.98 -1.25 18.31
C ALA A 27 -10.23 -2.70 17.87
N LEU A 28 -9.21 -3.38 17.34
CA LEU A 28 -9.32 -4.76 16.90
C LEU A 28 -9.64 -5.71 18.06
N THR A 29 -8.96 -5.55 19.20
CA THR A 29 -9.23 -6.34 20.42
C THR A 29 -10.65 -6.15 20.93
N SER A 30 -11.18 -4.91 20.94
CA SER A 30 -12.54 -4.61 21.36
C SER A 30 -13.61 -5.27 20.46
N LEU A 31 -13.25 -5.59 19.25
CA LEU A 31 -14.08 -6.31 18.27
C LEU A 31 -13.85 -7.84 18.30
N GLY A 32 -13.05 -8.34 19.24
CA GLY A 32 -12.76 -9.76 19.38
C GLY A 32 -11.74 -10.30 18.36
N ILE A 33 -11.02 -9.43 17.65
CA ILE A 33 -9.99 -9.83 16.70
C ILE A 33 -8.68 -10.09 17.47
N SER A 34 -8.27 -11.35 17.48
CA SER A 34 -7.05 -11.80 18.16
C SER A 34 -5.92 -12.06 17.16
N LEU A 35 -4.67 -11.97 17.63
CA LEU A 35 -3.48 -12.29 16.84
C LEU A 35 -3.51 -13.73 16.31
N GLU A 36 -3.96 -14.67 17.13
CA GLU A 36 -4.06 -16.09 16.77
C GLU A 36 -5.11 -16.29 15.66
N GLY A 37 -6.28 -15.65 15.82
CA GLY A 37 -7.33 -15.70 14.80
C GLY A 37 -6.89 -15.14 13.47
N VAL A 38 -6.23 -13.96 13.47
CA VAL A 38 -5.68 -13.35 12.25
C VAL A 38 -4.63 -14.24 11.62
N ARG A 39 -3.69 -14.77 12.41
CA ARG A 39 -2.63 -15.66 11.90
C ARG A 39 -3.22 -16.91 11.25
N GLY A 40 -4.16 -17.58 11.92
CA GLY A 40 -4.80 -18.78 11.40
C GLY A 40 -5.54 -18.52 10.07
N GLN A 41 -6.24 -17.38 9.94
CA GLN A 41 -6.90 -17.01 8.69
C GLN A 41 -5.91 -16.65 7.58
N VAL A 42 -4.82 -15.95 7.90
CA VAL A 42 -3.74 -15.65 6.93
C VAL A 42 -3.13 -16.95 6.42
N GLU A 43 -2.78 -17.90 7.30
CA GLU A 43 -2.22 -19.18 6.92
C GLU A 43 -3.19 -20.01 6.05
N GLN A 44 -4.49 -19.92 6.29
CA GLN A 44 -5.51 -20.58 5.47
C GLN A 44 -5.67 -19.95 4.08
N ILE A 45 -5.48 -18.64 3.94
CA ILE A 45 -5.70 -17.94 2.67
C ILE A 45 -4.47 -18.02 1.77
N ILE A 46 -3.28 -17.78 2.31
CA ILE A 46 -2.04 -17.64 1.52
C ILE A 46 -0.99 -18.69 1.85
N GLY A 47 -1.18 -19.44 2.92
CA GLY A 47 -0.21 -20.47 3.36
C GLY A 47 1.03 -19.87 4.02
N GLN A 48 2.07 -20.71 4.14
CA GLN A 48 3.40 -20.33 4.62
C GLN A 48 4.42 -20.39 3.49
N GLY A 49 5.35 -19.43 3.45
CA GLY A 49 6.49 -19.47 2.54
C GLY A 49 7.45 -20.62 2.86
N GLN A 50 8.13 -21.13 1.85
CA GLN A 50 9.00 -22.31 1.98
C GLN A 50 10.34 -22.01 2.68
N ALA A 51 10.81 -20.76 2.63
CA ALA A 51 12.09 -20.37 3.21
C ALA A 51 12.01 -18.95 3.79
N ALA A 52 12.78 -18.71 4.85
CA ALA A 52 12.90 -17.36 5.40
C ALA A 52 13.47 -16.40 4.35
N PRO A 53 12.85 -15.22 4.17
CA PRO A 53 13.31 -14.24 3.18
C PRO A 53 14.73 -13.77 3.51
N ARG A 54 15.53 -13.53 2.46
CA ARG A 54 16.89 -13.01 2.58
C ARG A 54 16.97 -11.63 1.91
N GLY A 55 17.60 -10.67 2.58
CA GLY A 55 17.77 -9.33 2.06
C GLY A 55 16.55 -8.44 2.20
N HIS A 56 16.38 -7.51 1.28
CA HIS A 56 15.28 -6.55 1.29
C HIS A 56 13.95 -7.20 0.90
N ILE A 57 12.94 -7.06 1.75
CA ILE A 57 11.59 -7.58 1.52
C ILE A 57 10.72 -6.46 0.95
N PRO A 58 10.24 -6.56 -0.31
CA PRO A 58 9.45 -5.51 -0.94
C PRO A 58 8.00 -5.48 -0.43
N PHE A 59 7.40 -4.30 -0.44
CA PHE A 59 5.96 -4.14 -0.27
C PHE A 59 5.20 -4.51 -1.55
N THR A 60 4.08 -5.19 -1.40
CA THR A 60 3.13 -5.39 -2.51
C THR A 60 2.51 -4.05 -2.91
N SER A 61 1.98 -3.96 -4.14
CA SER A 61 1.28 -2.76 -4.62
C SER A 61 0.10 -2.37 -3.70
N ARG A 62 -0.66 -3.35 -3.19
CA ARG A 62 -1.75 -3.10 -2.25
C ARG A 62 -1.24 -2.60 -0.90
N ALA A 63 -0.13 -3.14 -0.37
CA ALA A 63 0.44 -2.65 0.88
C ALA A 63 0.97 -1.21 0.73
N LYS A 64 1.59 -0.85 -0.39
CA LYS A 64 1.94 0.54 -0.71
C LYS A 64 0.70 1.43 -0.73
N LYS A 65 -0.38 0.98 -1.38
CA LYS A 65 -1.66 1.71 -1.41
C LYS A 65 -2.24 1.95 -0.03
N VAL A 66 -2.16 0.96 0.87
CA VAL A 66 -2.58 1.12 2.27
C VAL A 66 -1.82 2.24 2.96
N LEU A 67 -0.49 2.32 2.76
CA LEU A 67 0.32 3.39 3.36
C LEU A 67 -0.02 4.78 2.81
N GLU A 68 -0.27 4.89 1.50
CA GLU A 68 -0.77 6.13 0.89
C GLU A 68 -2.14 6.54 1.47
N LEU A 69 -3.05 5.58 1.63
CA LEU A 69 -4.35 5.83 2.21
C LEU A 69 -4.25 6.19 3.70
N ALA A 70 -3.31 5.59 4.45
CA ALA A 70 -3.05 5.94 5.84
C ALA A 70 -2.64 7.40 6.01
N LEU A 71 -1.78 7.90 5.12
CA LEU A 71 -1.43 9.32 5.10
C LEU A 71 -2.66 10.20 4.85
N ARG A 72 -3.49 9.85 3.87
CA ARG A 72 -4.74 10.61 3.59
C ARG A 72 -5.70 10.58 4.77
N GLU A 73 -5.85 9.45 5.46
CA GLU A 73 -6.68 9.37 6.67
C GLU A 73 -6.11 10.26 7.79
N ALA A 74 -4.79 10.32 7.99
CA ALA A 74 -4.16 11.20 8.97
C ALA A 74 -4.46 12.67 8.67
N LEU A 75 -4.27 13.10 7.42
CA LEU A 75 -4.59 14.47 6.98
C LEU A 75 -6.06 14.81 7.15
N GLN A 76 -6.99 13.92 6.78
CA GLN A 76 -8.43 14.12 6.95
C GLN A 76 -8.84 14.24 8.42
N LEU A 77 -8.12 13.59 9.34
CA LEU A 77 -8.34 13.69 10.78
C LEU A 77 -7.63 14.89 11.42
N GLY A 78 -6.86 15.67 10.66
CA GLY A 78 -6.09 16.80 11.15
C GLY A 78 -4.88 16.41 11.99
N HIS A 79 -4.33 15.21 11.75
CA HIS A 79 -3.16 14.72 12.46
C HIS A 79 -1.88 14.97 11.65
N ASN A 80 -0.82 15.40 12.30
CA ASN A 80 0.51 15.63 11.72
C ASN A 80 1.46 14.42 11.85
N TYR A 81 0.91 13.23 12.13
CA TYR A 81 1.63 11.98 12.27
C TYR A 81 0.81 10.82 11.71
N ILE A 82 1.48 9.72 11.35
CA ILE A 82 0.83 8.48 10.95
C ILE A 82 0.97 7.49 12.10
N GLY A 83 -0.13 7.21 12.80
CA GLY A 83 -0.21 6.21 13.85
C GLY A 83 -0.82 4.89 13.36
N THR A 84 -0.91 3.91 14.26
CA THR A 84 -1.50 2.60 13.97
C THR A 84 -2.95 2.69 13.49
N GLU A 85 -3.72 3.64 14.03
CA GLU A 85 -5.09 3.95 13.62
C GLU A 85 -5.20 4.33 12.16
N HIS A 86 -4.30 5.17 11.67
CA HIS A 86 -4.31 5.62 10.27
C HIS A 86 -3.98 4.48 9.32
N ILE A 87 -3.02 3.61 9.71
CA ILE A 87 -2.70 2.41 8.93
C ILE A 87 -3.91 1.47 8.88
N LEU A 88 -4.61 1.27 9.99
CA LEU A 88 -5.82 0.45 10.03
C LEU A 88 -6.94 1.06 9.17
N LEU A 89 -7.14 2.38 9.25
CA LEU A 89 -8.12 3.08 8.41
C LEU A 89 -7.77 2.98 6.92
N GLY A 90 -6.50 3.14 6.57
CA GLY A 90 -6.01 2.95 5.21
C GLY A 90 -6.24 1.53 4.69
N LEU A 91 -6.03 0.52 5.54
CA LEU A 91 -6.26 -0.88 5.24
C LEU A 91 -7.75 -1.19 5.01
N ILE A 92 -8.64 -0.63 5.82
CA ILE A 92 -10.09 -0.76 5.65
C ILE A 92 -10.55 -0.07 4.36
N ARG A 93 -9.97 1.08 4.05
CA ARG A 93 -10.32 1.86 2.85
C ARG A 93 -9.85 1.19 1.56
N GLU A 94 -8.70 0.51 1.58
CA GLU A 94 -8.25 -0.32 0.47
C GLU A 94 -9.23 -1.47 0.21
N GLY A 95 -9.65 -2.17 1.26
CA GLY A 95 -10.85 -3.02 1.30
C GLY A 95 -10.82 -4.31 0.48
N GLU A 96 -9.86 -4.53 -0.40
CA GLU A 96 -9.79 -5.69 -1.30
C GLU A 96 -8.62 -6.64 -1.00
N GLY A 97 -7.67 -6.22 -0.16
CA GLY A 97 -6.51 -7.00 0.22
C GLY A 97 -6.84 -8.20 1.10
N VAL A 98 -5.84 -9.06 1.30
CA VAL A 98 -5.96 -10.24 2.17
C VAL A 98 -6.37 -9.84 3.59
N ALA A 99 -5.87 -8.70 4.09
CA ALA A 99 -6.25 -8.20 5.39
C ALA A 99 -7.76 -7.94 5.54
N ALA A 100 -8.39 -7.32 4.53
CA ALA A 100 -9.83 -7.08 4.54
C ALA A 100 -10.62 -8.41 4.51
N GLN A 101 -10.18 -9.38 3.72
CA GLN A 101 -10.77 -10.72 3.67
C GLN A 101 -10.66 -11.44 5.01
N VAL A 102 -9.50 -11.32 5.69
CA VAL A 102 -9.28 -11.90 7.02
C VAL A 102 -10.22 -11.29 8.04
N LEU A 103 -10.33 -9.94 8.09
CA LEU A 103 -11.26 -9.26 8.99
C LEU A 103 -12.70 -9.70 8.78
N GLN A 104 -13.16 -9.77 7.53
CA GLN A 104 -14.50 -10.24 7.19
C GLN A 104 -14.75 -11.69 7.60
N LYS A 105 -13.78 -12.60 7.36
CA LYS A 105 -13.87 -14.01 7.80
C LYS A 105 -13.91 -14.16 9.32
N LEU A 106 -13.27 -13.26 10.05
CA LEU A 106 -13.35 -13.20 11.51
C LEU A 106 -14.64 -12.51 12.02
N GLY A 107 -15.55 -12.15 11.11
CA GLY A 107 -16.84 -11.53 11.45
C GLY A 107 -16.76 -10.03 11.73
N ALA A 108 -15.63 -9.38 11.43
CA ALA A 108 -15.51 -7.94 11.57
C ALA A 108 -16.06 -7.21 10.32
N ASP A 109 -17.11 -6.44 10.51
CA ASP A 109 -17.55 -5.48 9.51
C ASP A 109 -16.58 -4.30 9.42
N LEU A 110 -16.09 -3.99 8.23
CA LEU A 110 -15.08 -2.95 8.01
C LEU A 110 -15.56 -1.56 8.44
N ASN A 111 -16.85 -1.26 8.25
CA ASN A 111 -17.43 0.00 8.71
C ASN A 111 -17.47 0.07 10.24
N ARG A 112 -17.78 -1.04 10.89
CA ARG A 112 -17.76 -1.14 12.35
C ARG A 112 -16.35 -0.94 12.90
N VAL A 113 -15.33 -1.53 12.25
CA VAL A 113 -13.92 -1.31 12.62
C VAL A 113 -13.58 0.18 12.51
N ARG A 114 -13.96 0.84 11.39
CA ARG A 114 -13.78 2.29 11.20
C ARG A 114 -14.42 3.11 12.32
N GLN A 115 -15.68 2.83 12.62
CA GLN A 115 -16.43 3.54 13.68
C GLN A 115 -15.76 3.37 15.04
N THR A 116 -15.31 2.16 15.36
CA THR A 116 -14.62 1.88 16.63
C THR A 116 -13.31 2.66 16.74
N VAL A 117 -12.52 2.72 15.67
CA VAL A 117 -11.28 3.53 15.64
C VAL A 117 -11.60 5.01 15.90
N ILE A 118 -12.57 5.59 15.19
CA ILE A 118 -12.96 6.99 15.34
C ILE A 118 -13.49 7.26 16.77
N GLN A 119 -14.25 6.34 17.33
CA GLN A 119 -14.76 6.46 18.70
C GLN A 119 -13.63 6.48 19.73
N ILE A 120 -12.65 5.60 19.59
CA ILE A 120 -11.47 5.56 20.47
C ILE A 120 -10.68 6.87 20.35
N LEU A 121 -10.42 7.35 19.12
CA LEU A 121 -9.73 8.63 18.86
C LEU A 121 -10.45 9.79 19.52
N SER A 122 -11.77 9.88 19.39
CA SER A 122 -12.59 10.93 20.01
C SER A 122 -12.49 10.88 21.56
N GLY A 123 -12.41 9.69 22.15
CA GLY A 123 -12.21 9.52 23.57
C GLY A 123 -10.84 10.02 24.05
N TYR A 124 -9.79 9.82 23.27
CA TYR A 124 -8.46 10.34 23.57
C TYR A 124 -8.39 11.87 23.41
N ALA A 125 -9.06 12.44 22.41
CA ALA A 125 -9.14 13.89 22.22
C ALA A 125 -9.88 14.60 23.36
N ALA A 126 -10.89 13.97 23.95
CA ALA A 126 -11.63 14.49 25.10
C ALA A 126 -10.83 14.42 26.41
N GLY A 127 -9.93 13.44 26.55
CA GLY A 127 -9.10 13.22 27.75
C GLY A 127 -7.77 14.00 27.75
N ALA A 128 -7.19 14.25 26.59
CA ALA A 128 -6.03 15.12 26.40
C ALA A 128 -6.58 16.49 25.99
N GLY A 129 -6.65 17.44 26.92
CA GLY A 129 -7.19 18.78 26.69
C GLY A 129 -6.78 19.31 25.31
N ALA A 130 -7.76 19.43 24.42
CA ALA A 130 -7.58 19.73 23.02
C ALA A 130 -6.71 20.96 22.81
N ARG A 131 -5.44 20.79 22.48
CA ARG A 131 -4.71 21.82 21.74
C ARG A 131 -5.26 21.78 20.32
N LYS A 132 -6.24 22.64 20.10
CA LYS A 132 -6.69 23.01 18.76
C LYS A 132 -5.47 23.60 18.05
N VAL A 133 -4.85 22.81 17.19
CA VAL A 133 -3.82 23.34 16.29
C VAL A 133 -4.57 24.17 15.28
N GLU A 134 -4.48 25.49 15.41
CA GLU A 134 -4.91 26.45 14.40
C GLU A 134 -3.88 26.39 13.24
N GLY A 135 -3.95 25.35 12.45
CA GLY A 135 -3.01 25.07 11.35
C GLY A 135 -3.69 24.76 10.02
N GLY A 136 -4.91 25.24 9.80
CA GLY A 136 -5.63 25.01 8.55
C GLY A 136 -4.91 25.56 7.31
N ALA A 137 -4.09 26.59 7.45
CA ALA A 137 -3.32 27.16 6.35
C ALA A 137 -2.02 26.34 6.06
N GLU A 138 -1.28 25.95 7.11
CA GLU A 138 -0.07 25.13 6.96
C GLU A 138 -0.38 23.72 6.44
N MET A 139 -1.55 23.17 6.78
CA MET A 139 -1.97 21.86 6.26
C MET A 139 -2.35 21.92 4.77
N ALA A 140 -2.97 23.02 4.31
CA ALA A 140 -3.27 23.22 2.91
C ALA A 140 -1.98 23.40 2.07
N GLU A 141 -0.98 24.09 2.61
CA GLU A 141 0.33 24.23 1.98
C GLU A 141 1.08 22.89 1.93
N MET A 142 1.02 22.08 3.00
CA MET A 142 1.63 20.75 3.06
C MET A 142 0.90 19.74 2.17
N GLU A 143 -0.44 19.84 2.03
CA GLU A 143 -1.21 19.05 1.07
C GLU A 143 -0.85 19.42 -0.37
N GLU A 144 -0.64 20.71 -0.65
CA GLU A 144 -0.26 21.18 -1.97
C GLU A 144 1.22 20.85 -2.30
N GLU A 145 2.12 20.94 -1.32
CA GLU A 145 3.52 20.55 -1.46
C GLU A 145 3.67 19.04 -1.62
N LEU A 146 2.95 18.25 -0.83
CA LEU A 146 2.90 16.80 -0.95
C LEU A 146 2.21 16.36 -2.24
N ALA A 147 1.16 17.08 -2.68
CA ALA A 147 0.54 16.87 -3.98
C ALA A 147 1.49 17.21 -5.15
N ARG A 148 2.40 18.15 -4.95
CA ARG A 148 3.46 18.45 -5.92
C ARG A 148 4.58 17.42 -5.92
N GLU A 149 4.91 16.87 -4.76
CA GLU A 149 5.98 15.88 -4.62
C GLU A 149 5.50 14.45 -4.97
N ILE A 150 4.20 14.17 -4.74
CA ILE A 150 3.52 12.92 -5.10
C ILE A 150 2.79 13.06 -6.45
N ALA A 151 2.63 14.27 -6.97
CA ALA A 151 2.08 14.44 -8.31
C ALA A 151 2.92 13.59 -9.25
N PRO A 152 2.34 12.55 -9.86
CA PRO A 152 3.02 11.95 -10.97
C PRO A 152 3.26 13.08 -11.94
N THR A 153 4.51 13.35 -12.24
CA THR A 153 4.88 14.19 -13.36
C THR A 153 3.98 13.76 -14.53
N VAL A 154 3.03 14.59 -14.87
CA VAL A 154 2.05 14.39 -15.93
C VAL A 154 1.22 13.12 -15.74
N VAL A 155 -0.05 13.26 -15.39
CA VAL A 155 -1.03 12.17 -15.56
C VAL A 155 -1.11 11.95 -17.07
N PRO A 156 -0.55 10.86 -17.65
CA PRO A 156 -0.76 10.57 -19.05
C PRO A 156 -2.26 10.41 -19.26
N ALA A 157 -2.75 10.83 -20.41
CA ALA A 157 -4.12 10.62 -20.82
C ALA A 157 -4.53 9.18 -20.50
N ALA A 158 -5.78 8.96 -20.12
CA ALA A 158 -6.30 7.69 -19.58
C ALA A 158 -6.02 6.43 -20.43
N ASP A 159 -5.44 6.59 -21.62
CA ASP A 159 -5.11 5.55 -22.60
C ASP A 159 -3.60 5.37 -22.85
N ALA A 160 -2.71 6.03 -22.10
CA ALA A 160 -1.27 5.85 -22.32
C ALA A 160 -0.83 4.46 -21.84
N PRO A 161 -0.10 3.68 -22.66
CA PRO A 161 0.39 2.39 -22.27
C PRO A 161 1.36 2.52 -21.08
N THR A 162 1.21 1.65 -20.10
CA THR A 162 2.04 1.64 -18.90
C THR A 162 2.93 0.41 -18.86
N CYS A 163 4.11 0.53 -18.25
CA CYS A 163 4.99 -0.61 -18.04
C CYS A 163 4.34 -1.64 -17.09
N PRO A 164 4.20 -2.91 -17.49
CA PRO A 164 3.53 -3.93 -16.67
C PRO A 164 4.28 -4.26 -15.36
N ASN A 165 5.55 -3.87 -15.25
CA ASN A 165 6.36 -4.17 -14.07
C ASN A 165 6.42 -3.01 -13.06
N CYS A 166 6.57 -1.76 -13.52
CA CYS A 166 6.70 -0.61 -12.63
C CYS A 166 5.60 0.44 -12.78
N PHE A 167 4.64 0.21 -13.68
CA PHE A 167 3.48 1.05 -13.98
C PHE A 167 3.83 2.50 -14.41
N ALA A 168 5.09 2.74 -14.81
CA ALA A 168 5.47 4.02 -15.39
C ALA A 168 4.82 4.20 -16.77
N ALA A 169 4.39 5.40 -17.10
CA ALA A 169 3.93 5.74 -18.44
C ALA A 169 5.05 5.48 -19.45
N LEU A 170 4.71 4.92 -20.61
CA LEU A 170 5.68 4.48 -21.62
C LEU A 170 6.00 5.53 -22.68
N ASP A 171 5.35 6.68 -22.65
CA ASP A 171 5.57 7.79 -23.59
C ASP A 171 6.96 8.46 -23.44
N GLU A 172 7.44 8.63 -22.22
CA GLU A 172 8.74 9.28 -21.93
C GLU A 172 9.82 8.31 -21.42
N THR A 173 9.45 7.08 -21.07
CA THR A 173 10.34 6.09 -20.43
C THR A 173 10.71 4.93 -21.33
N LEU A 174 10.35 4.98 -22.61
CA LEU A 174 10.71 3.98 -23.60
C LEU A 174 12.10 4.27 -24.17
N ALA A 175 12.99 3.29 -24.03
CA ALA A 175 14.23 3.26 -24.79
C ALA A 175 14.26 2.01 -25.67
N PHE A 176 14.97 2.11 -26.79
CA PHE A 176 15.05 1.05 -27.76
C PHE A 176 16.50 0.55 -27.87
N LYS A 177 16.67 -0.75 -27.75
CA LYS A 177 17.95 -1.39 -28.00
C LYS A 177 17.84 -2.24 -29.26
N ALA A 178 18.70 -1.97 -30.26
CA ALA A 178 18.80 -2.83 -31.42
C ALA A 178 19.55 -4.11 -31.01
N MET A 179 18.93 -5.26 -31.21
CA MET A 179 19.57 -6.57 -31.05
C MET A 179 19.59 -7.23 -32.43
N GLY A 180 20.76 -7.72 -32.83
CA GLY A 180 20.87 -8.52 -34.05
C GLY A 180 20.29 -9.92 -33.77
N ALA A 181 19.23 -10.28 -34.50
CA ALA A 181 18.79 -11.66 -34.58
C ALA A 181 19.39 -12.32 -35.83
N THR A 182 20.06 -13.44 -35.67
CA THR A 182 20.51 -14.25 -36.77
C THR A 182 19.45 -15.31 -37.06
N SER A 183 18.73 -15.15 -38.13
CA SER A 183 18.13 -16.27 -38.84
C SER A 183 18.74 -16.30 -40.23
N GLU A 184 19.00 -17.49 -40.76
CA GLU A 184 19.75 -17.79 -41.97
C GLU A 184 19.62 -16.71 -43.07
N GLY A 185 20.66 -15.82 -43.18
CA GLY A 185 20.93 -15.04 -44.38
C GLY A 185 20.54 -13.58 -44.39
N GLU A 186 19.69 -13.02 -43.52
CA GLU A 186 19.40 -11.59 -43.42
C GLU A 186 19.42 -11.07 -41.98
N HIS A 187 20.34 -10.13 -41.72
CA HIS A 187 20.36 -9.37 -40.45
C HIS A 187 19.27 -8.31 -40.46
N LEU A 188 18.10 -8.64 -39.97
CA LEU A 188 17.09 -7.62 -39.66
C LEU A 188 17.30 -7.11 -38.23
N PRO A 189 17.57 -5.82 -38.03
CA PRO A 189 17.71 -5.26 -36.69
C PRO A 189 16.35 -5.27 -35.98
N VAL A 190 16.15 -6.16 -35.04
CA VAL A 190 14.98 -6.14 -34.17
C VAL A 190 15.20 -5.08 -33.09
N LYS A 191 14.36 -4.07 -33.06
CA LYS A 191 14.33 -3.08 -31.99
C LYS A 191 13.51 -3.66 -30.84
N ILE A 192 14.09 -3.75 -29.66
CA ILE A 192 13.39 -4.14 -28.45
C ILE A 192 13.14 -2.88 -27.62
N ALA A 193 11.87 -2.60 -27.31
CA ALA A 193 11.50 -1.56 -26.37
C ALA A 193 11.75 -2.05 -24.94
N TYR A 194 12.30 -1.21 -24.09
CA TYR A 194 12.44 -1.48 -22.67
C TYR A 194 12.08 -0.24 -21.85
N CYS A 195 11.57 -0.48 -20.66
CA CYS A 195 11.30 0.57 -19.71
C CYS A 195 12.61 1.09 -19.09
N THR A 196 12.93 2.36 -19.25
CA THR A 196 14.15 2.97 -18.71
C THR A 196 14.13 3.02 -17.18
N ARG A 197 12.95 3.00 -16.57
CA ARG A 197 12.79 3.10 -15.11
C ARG A 197 13.09 1.78 -14.38
N CYS A 198 12.72 0.64 -14.95
CA CYS A 198 12.93 -0.68 -14.31
C CYS A 198 13.75 -1.67 -15.15
N GLY A 199 14.15 -1.32 -16.37
CA GLY A 199 14.97 -2.14 -17.25
C GLY A 199 14.26 -3.36 -17.88
N VAL A 200 12.94 -3.54 -17.66
CA VAL A 200 12.20 -4.68 -18.20
C VAL A 200 11.99 -4.52 -19.70
N ALA A 201 12.29 -5.56 -20.47
CA ALA A 201 12.01 -5.63 -21.91
C ALA A 201 10.49 -5.78 -22.12
N LEU A 202 9.94 -4.94 -23.02
CA LEU A 202 8.50 -4.85 -23.30
C LEU A 202 8.10 -5.60 -24.59
N GLY A 203 9.08 -6.04 -25.35
CA GLY A 203 8.88 -6.79 -26.60
C GLY A 203 9.48 -6.15 -27.83
N PRO A 204 9.45 -6.84 -28.97
CA PRO A 204 9.92 -6.30 -30.25
C PRO A 204 8.98 -5.22 -30.75
N VAL A 205 9.56 -4.18 -31.36
CA VAL A 205 8.84 -3.10 -32.02
C VAL A 205 9.08 -3.21 -33.51
N THR A 206 8.01 -3.31 -34.28
CA THR A 206 8.02 -3.34 -35.73
C THR A 206 8.21 -1.96 -36.31
#